data_a2cde035b16d81865e1bb4b9e0d5176c
#
_entry.id   a2cde035b16d81865e1bb4b9e0d5176c
#
_cell.length_a   1.000
_cell.length_b   1.000
_cell.length_c   1.000
_cell.angle_alpha   90.00
_cell.angle_beta   90.00
_cell.angle_gamma   90.00
#
_symmetry.space_group_name_H-M   'P 1'
#
loop_
_entity.id
_entity.type
_entity.pdbx_description
1 polymer ?
#
loop_
_entity_poly.entity_id
_entity_poly.type
_entity_poly.pdbx_seq_one_letter_code
_entity_poly.pdbx_strand_id
1 'polypeptide(L)'
;LEEAKEYCRVNHDEENSLIESLIAAAVGYLDGPSGILGRAIIEQEWLLELDAWPNRLALPIEPVTDVAVSYIDISGTVTTVSESQLVITDAPSARTVLEWVDGFQAPELNDARYPVKITITAGVSAADDVDEGLKVAIKMLVGHWYDNRETVVMGMSAIELPMAVSALLARYRVML
;
A
#
# COMPACT_ATOMS: atom_id res chain seq x y z
N LEU A 1 -2.34 17.88 -9.47
CA LEU A 1 -1.64 18.43 -10.62
C LEU A 1 -1.07 19.81 -10.30
N GLU A 2 -1.88 20.76 -9.85
CA GLU A 2 -1.48 22.16 -9.63
C GLU A 2 -0.27 22.30 -8.68
N GLU A 3 -0.27 21.61 -7.54
CA GLU A 3 0.85 21.61 -6.61
C GLU A 3 2.16 21.08 -7.24
N ALA A 4 2.07 20.08 -8.13
CA ALA A 4 3.24 19.55 -8.83
C ALA A 4 3.76 20.54 -9.87
N LYS A 5 2.85 21.22 -10.59
CA LYS A 5 3.20 22.30 -11.53
C LYS A 5 3.89 23.44 -10.79
N GLU A 6 3.32 23.87 -9.67
CA GLU A 6 3.91 24.92 -8.83
C GLU A 6 5.31 24.53 -8.35
N TYR A 7 5.49 23.28 -7.90
CA TYR A 7 6.78 22.76 -7.48
C TYR A 7 7.81 22.76 -8.62
N CYS A 8 7.39 22.32 -9.82
CA CYS A 8 8.21 22.33 -11.03
C CYS A 8 8.34 23.73 -11.70
N ARG A 9 7.66 24.75 -11.16
CA ARG A 9 7.60 26.12 -11.71
C ARG A 9 7.03 26.18 -13.13
N VAL A 10 6.09 25.30 -13.45
CA VAL A 10 5.38 25.24 -14.73
C VAL A 10 4.10 26.06 -14.62
N ASN A 11 3.94 27.08 -15.45
CA ASN A 11 2.80 28.01 -15.43
C ASN A 11 1.92 27.93 -16.70
N HIS A 12 2.07 26.87 -17.48
CA HIS A 12 1.31 26.59 -18.71
C HIS A 12 0.73 25.18 -18.67
N ASP A 13 -0.17 24.85 -19.62
CA ASP A 13 -0.90 23.58 -19.61
C ASP A 13 -0.38 22.55 -20.62
N GLU A 14 0.58 22.92 -21.44
CA GLU A 14 1.11 22.08 -22.52
C GLU A 14 1.81 20.81 -22.01
N GLU A 15 2.30 20.83 -20.77
CA GLU A 15 2.99 19.69 -20.14
C GLU A 15 2.13 18.98 -19.06
N ASN A 16 0.84 19.30 -18.94
CA ASN A 16 -0.04 18.69 -17.93
C ASN A 16 0.00 17.16 -18.00
N SER A 17 -0.14 16.58 -19.19
CA SER A 17 -0.13 15.12 -19.39
C SER A 17 1.20 14.48 -18.97
N LEU A 18 2.32 15.16 -19.18
CA LEU A 18 3.63 14.69 -18.73
C LEU A 18 3.70 14.70 -17.19
N ILE A 19 3.31 15.80 -16.58
CA ILE A 19 3.36 15.96 -15.11
C ILE A 19 2.40 14.95 -14.45
N GLU A 20 1.20 14.73 -14.99
CA GLU A 20 0.27 13.70 -14.52
C GLU A 20 0.87 12.30 -14.60
N SER A 21 1.56 11.98 -15.67
CA SER A 21 2.25 10.71 -15.83
C SER A 21 3.39 10.54 -14.80
N LEU A 22 4.14 11.60 -14.50
CA LEU A 22 5.18 11.60 -13.48
C LEU A 22 4.59 11.46 -12.07
N ILE A 23 3.45 12.10 -11.79
CA ILE A 23 2.73 11.92 -10.51
C ILE A 23 2.29 10.46 -10.37
N ALA A 24 1.66 9.88 -11.40
CA ALA A 24 1.22 8.49 -11.37
C ALA A 24 2.41 7.53 -11.16
N ALA A 25 3.53 7.78 -11.83
CA ALA A 25 4.76 7.00 -11.66
C ALA A 25 5.33 7.14 -10.23
N ALA A 26 5.36 8.34 -9.67
CA ALA A 26 5.85 8.59 -8.31
C ALA A 26 4.97 7.89 -7.26
N VAL A 27 3.65 7.99 -7.40
CA VAL A 27 2.70 7.29 -6.54
C VAL A 27 2.90 5.78 -6.67
N GLY A 28 2.88 5.21 -7.88
CA GLY A 28 3.06 3.76 -8.09
C GLY A 28 4.42 3.23 -7.61
N TYR A 29 5.45 4.07 -7.58
CA TYR A 29 6.76 3.71 -7.02
C TYR A 29 6.74 3.61 -5.49
N LEU A 30 5.90 4.40 -4.82
CA LEU A 30 5.82 4.48 -3.36
C LEU A 30 4.76 3.55 -2.78
N ASP A 31 3.60 3.45 -3.44
CA ASP A 31 2.35 2.90 -2.95
C ASP A 31 2.26 1.38 -3.09
N GLY A 32 1.47 0.77 -2.21
CA GLY A 32 1.12 -0.64 -2.25
C GLY A 32 2.19 -1.59 -1.68
N PRO A 33 1.89 -2.91 -1.66
CA PRO A 33 2.78 -3.93 -1.10
C PRO A 33 4.09 -4.08 -1.86
N SER A 34 4.09 -3.78 -3.17
CA SER A 34 5.27 -3.79 -4.03
C SER A 34 5.99 -2.45 -4.11
N GLY A 35 5.38 -1.38 -3.60
CA GLY A 35 6.00 -0.06 -3.49
C GLY A 35 7.12 -0.05 -2.45
N ILE A 36 8.03 0.91 -2.56
CA ILE A 36 9.19 0.98 -1.64
C ILE A 36 8.83 1.25 -0.18
N LEU A 37 7.60 1.71 0.08
CA LEU A 37 7.10 1.96 1.42
C LEU A 37 6.46 0.72 2.05
N GLY A 38 5.97 -0.26 1.24
CA GLY A 38 5.22 -1.41 1.70
C GLY A 38 3.89 -1.03 2.37
N ARG A 39 3.30 0.10 1.95
CA ARG A 39 2.06 0.63 2.53
C ARG A 39 1.12 1.23 1.48
N ALA A 40 -0.17 1.26 1.80
CA ALA A 40 -1.16 2.01 1.06
C ALA A 40 -1.10 3.49 1.45
N ILE A 41 -1.05 4.38 0.46
CA ILE A 41 -1.10 5.83 0.70
C ILE A 41 -2.56 6.28 0.80
N ILE A 42 -3.38 5.88 -0.17
CA ILE A 42 -4.84 6.12 -0.20
C ILE A 42 -5.54 4.79 0.02
N GLU A 43 -6.75 4.84 0.55
CA GLU A 43 -7.59 3.67 0.81
C GLU A 43 -7.75 2.80 -0.42
N GLN A 44 -7.47 1.53 -0.24
CA GLN A 44 -7.55 0.49 -1.25
C GLN A 44 -7.84 -0.85 -0.60
N GLU A 45 -8.53 -1.72 -1.33
CA GLU A 45 -8.83 -3.08 -0.90
C GLU A 45 -7.87 -4.08 -1.53
N TRP A 46 -7.41 -5.02 -0.72
CA TRP A 46 -6.53 -6.12 -1.11
C TRP A 46 -7.15 -7.45 -0.73
N LEU A 47 -7.20 -8.37 -1.68
CA LEU A 47 -7.67 -9.73 -1.45
C LEU A 47 -6.47 -10.66 -1.30
N LEU A 48 -6.39 -11.31 -0.15
CA LEU A 48 -5.45 -12.39 0.11
C LEU A 48 -6.22 -13.71 0.11
N GLU A 49 -5.77 -14.64 -0.72
CA GLU A 49 -6.38 -15.97 -0.89
C GLU A 49 -5.46 -17.03 -0.30
N LEU A 50 -6.00 -17.92 0.54
CA LEU A 50 -5.27 -18.94 1.28
C LEU A 50 -5.88 -20.32 1.09
N ASP A 51 -5.03 -21.35 1.03
CA ASP A 51 -5.46 -22.74 0.93
C ASP A 51 -5.98 -23.32 2.26
N ALA A 52 -5.64 -22.71 3.38
CA ALA A 52 -6.00 -23.19 4.72
C ALA A 52 -6.07 -22.03 5.72
N TRP A 53 -6.67 -22.28 6.89
CA TRP A 53 -6.69 -21.35 8.00
C TRP A 53 -5.27 -21.08 8.52
N PRO A 54 -4.81 -19.83 8.53
CA PRO A 54 -3.55 -19.49 9.18
C PRO A 54 -3.73 -19.44 10.71
N ASN A 55 -2.76 -19.89 11.48
CA ASN A 55 -2.81 -19.69 12.94
C ASN A 55 -2.61 -18.22 13.31
N ARG A 56 -1.76 -17.55 12.55
CA ARG A 56 -1.39 -16.15 12.69
C ARG A 56 -0.96 -15.65 11.32
N LEU A 57 -1.34 -14.42 10.98
CA LEU A 57 -1.03 -13.84 9.68
C LEU A 57 -0.57 -12.40 9.83
N ALA A 58 0.67 -12.11 9.43
CA ALA A 58 1.11 -10.74 9.23
C ALA A 58 0.51 -10.22 7.93
N LEU A 59 -0.22 -9.11 7.99
CA LEU A 59 -0.89 -8.53 6.84
C LEU A 59 0.14 -7.86 5.92
N PRO A 60 0.00 -7.98 4.59
CA PRO A 60 1.02 -7.56 3.64
C PRO A 60 1.10 -6.05 3.42
N ILE A 61 0.15 -5.28 3.93
CA ILE A 61 0.00 -3.85 3.66
C ILE A 61 -0.38 -3.08 4.92
N GLU A 62 0.03 -1.81 5.01
CA GLU A 62 -0.23 -0.87 6.11
C GLU A 62 -0.68 0.50 5.56
N PRO A 63 -1.29 1.36 6.35
CA PRO A 63 -1.99 1.05 7.61
C PRO A 63 -3.28 0.29 7.33
N VAL A 64 -3.57 -0.74 8.11
CA VAL A 64 -4.82 -1.49 7.99
C VAL A 64 -5.93 -0.72 8.69
N THR A 65 -7.06 -0.54 8.02
CA THR A 65 -8.25 0.13 8.56
C THR A 65 -9.41 -0.83 8.80
N ASP A 66 -9.48 -1.91 7.99
CA ASP A 66 -10.49 -2.95 8.16
C ASP A 66 -9.98 -4.31 7.64
N VAL A 67 -10.51 -5.40 8.22
CA VAL A 67 -10.23 -6.78 7.80
C VAL A 67 -11.50 -7.60 7.82
N ALA A 68 -11.89 -8.12 6.68
CA ALA A 68 -12.98 -9.06 6.55
C ALA A 68 -12.47 -10.44 6.13
N VAL A 69 -12.92 -11.49 6.81
CA VAL A 69 -12.55 -12.87 6.51
C VAL A 69 -13.78 -13.66 6.04
N SER A 70 -13.66 -14.32 4.91
CA SER A 70 -14.68 -15.25 4.41
C SER A 70 -14.05 -16.56 4.02
N TYR A 71 -14.87 -17.61 3.98
CA TYR A 71 -14.42 -18.94 3.61
C TYR A 71 -15.52 -19.69 2.84
N ILE A 72 -15.11 -20.70 2.09
CA ILE A 72 -16.03 -21.62 1.41
C ILE A 72 -16.13 -22.87 2.28
N ASP A 73 -17.33 -23.14 2.81
CA ASP A 73 -17.60 -24.31 3.62
C ASP A 73 -17.71 -25.61 2.78
N ILE A 74 -17.82 -26.76 3.45
CA ILE A 74 -17.94 -28.07 2.80
C ILE A 74 -19.13 -28.17 1.86
N SER A 75 -20.17 -27.36 2.03
CA SER A 75 -21.32 -27.29 1.14
C SER A 75 -21.11 -26.46 -0.12
N GLY A 76 -19.96 -25.73 -0.20
CA GLY A 76 -19.65 -24.78 -1.26
C GLY A 76 -20.26 -23.39 -1.04
N THR A 77 -20.78 -23.12 0.16
CA THR A 77 -21.34 -21.81 0.50
C THR A 77 -20.26 -20.86 1.02
N VAL A 78 -20.28 -19.61 0.55
CA VAL A 78 -19.39 -18.57 1.09
C VAL A 78 -19.97 -18.05 2.40
N THR A 79 -19.20 -18.15 3.47
CA THR A 79 -19.58 -17.71 4.82
C THR A 79 -18.56 -16.70 5.33
N THR A 80 -19.05 -15.62 5.95
CA THR A 80 -18.18 -14.60 6.58
C THR A 80 -17.95 -14.94 8.04
N VAL A 81 -16.71 -14.85 8.47
CA VAL A 81 -16.32 -14.96 9.89
C VAL A 81 -16.77 -13.70 10.63
N SER A 82 -17.35 -13.87 11.81
CA SER A 82 -17.71 -12.70 12.64
C SER A 82 -16.47 -11.93 13.09
N GLU A 83 -16.51 -10.61 13.01
CA GLU A 83 -15.44 -9.73 13.50
C GLU A 83 -15.06 -10.03 14.96
N SER A 84 -16.03 -10.43 15.78
CA SER A 84 -15.80 -10.83 17.18
C SER A 84 -14.88 -12.04 17.36
N GLN A 85 -14.58 -12.77 16.29
CA GLN A 85 -13.65 -13.90 16.29
C GLN A 85 -12.24 -13.53 15.81
N LEU A 86 -12.06 -12.29 15.37
CA LEU A 86 -10.79 -11.77 14.89
C LEU A 86 -10.11 -10.94 15.99
N VAL A 87 -8.79 -11.06 16.07
CA VAL A 87 -7.93 -10.20 16.86
C VAL A 87 -6.96 -9.53 15.92
N ILE A 88 -7.13 -8.22 15.74
CA ILE A 88 -6.24 -7.40 14.92
C ILE A 88 -5.29 -6.67 15.86
N THR A 89 -4.01 -6.99 15.79
CA THR A 89 -2.98 -6.34 16.59
C THR A 89 -2.15 -5.43 15.71
N ASP A 90 -2.36 -4.13 15.91
CA ASP A 90 -1.56 -3.09 15.28
C ASP A 90 -0.24 -2.91 16.04
N ALA A 91 0.87 -2.85 15.31
CA ALA A 91 2.19 -2.64 15.88
C ALA A 91 2.86 -1.43 15.19
N PRO A 92 3.17 -0.34 15.93
CA PRO A 92 3.62 0.94 15.34
C PRO A 92 4.87 0.86 14.46
N SER A 93 5.69 -0.17 14.62
CA SER A 93 6.93 -0.37 13.85
C SER A 93 7.02 -1.73 13.16
N ALA A 94 5.93 -2.50 13.16
CA ALA A 94 5.84 -3.80 12.53
C ALA A 94 4.56 -3.90 11.70
N ARG A 95 4.31 -5.05 11.11
CA ARG A 95 3.07 -5.30 10.36
C ARG A 95 1.93 -5.60 11.31
N THR A 96 0.74 -5.13 10.98
CA THR A 96 -0.52 -5.54 11.60
C THR A 96 -0.68 -7.05 11.47
N VAL A 97 -1.12 -7.68 12.54
CA VAL A 97 -1.27 -9.14 12.64
C VAL A 97 -2.73 -9.49 12.86
N LEU A 98 -3.23 -10.39 12.04
CA LEU A 98 -4.50 -11.07 12.23
C LEU A 98 -4.27 -12.36 13.01
N GLU A 99 -4.99 -12.52 14.11
CA GLU A 99 -5.05 -13.71 14.94
C GLU A 99 -6.51 -14.05 15.24
N TRP A 100 -6.76 -15.23 15.77
CA TRP A 100 -8.09 -15.67 16.18
C TRP A 100 -8.23 -15.50 17.70
N VAL A 101 -9.46 -15.25 18.15
CA VAL A 101 -9.75 -15.27 19.60
C VAL A 101 -9.49 -16.66 20.18
N ASP A 102 -9.17 -16.70 21.48
CA ASP A 102 -8.98 -17.96 22.20
C ASP A 102 -10.23 -18.85 22.09
N GLY A 103 -10.01 -20.10 21.69
CA GLY A 103 -11.09 -21.07 21.49
C GLY A 103 -11.78 -21.00 20.13
N PHE A 104 -11.29 -20.20 19.18
CA PHE A 104 -11.78 -20.24 17.80
C PHE A 104 -11.71 -21.66 17.24
N GLN A 105 -12.87 -22.16 16.76
CA GLN A 105 -12.96 -23.43 16.09
C GLN A 105 -13.00 -23.18 14.59
N ALA A 106 -11.88 -23.44 13.92
CA ALA A 106 -11.78 -23.29 12.48
C ALA A 106 -12.81 -24.18 11.76
N PRO A 107 -13.77 -23.61 10.99
CA PRO A 107 -14.72 -24.39 10.23
C PRO A 107 -14.03 -25.29 9.20
N GLU A 108 -14.67 -26.41 8.87
CA GLU A 108 -14.22 -27.27 7.77
C GLU A 108 -14.34 -26.54 6.44
N LEU A 109 -13.27 -26.62 5.65
CA LEU A 109 -13.17 -25.99 4.35
C LEU A 109 -13.54 -26.98 3.24
N ASN A 110 -14.05 -26.45 2.17
CA ASN A 110 -14.25 -27.20 0.94
C ASN A 110 -12.91 -27.43 0.21
N ASP A 111 -12.88 -28.39 -0.73
CA ASP A 111 -11.71 -28.76 -1.53
C ASP A 111 -11.39 -27.73 -2.65
N ALA A 112 -12.05 -26.58 -2.68
CA ALA A 112 -11.75 -25.54 -3.65
C ALA A 112 -10.35 -24.96 -3.45
N ARG A 113 -9.76 -24.50 -4.54
CA ARG A 113 -8.50 -23.74 -4.48
C ARG A 113 -8.76 -22.41 -3.75
N TYR A 114 -7.97 -22.13 -2.75
CA TYR A 114 -8.05 -20.91 -1.94
C TYR A 114 -9.44 -20.71 -1.28
N PRO A 115 -9.87 -21.65 -0.43
CA PRO A 115 -11.17 -21.56 0.21
C PRO A 115 -11.28 -20.47 1.28
N VAL A 116 -10.15 -19.93 1.77
CA VAL A 116 -10.13 -18.81 2.73
C VAL A 116 -9.74 -17.53 2.01
N LYS A 117 -10.53 -16.49 2.20
CA LYS A 117 -10.32 -15.17 1.59
C LYS A 117 -10.31 -14.11 2.67
N ILE A 118 -9.27 -13.28 2.65
CA ILE A 118 -9.11 -12.17 3.58
C ILE A 118 -9.09 -10.88 2.76
N THR A 119 -10.10 -10.06 2.93
CA THR A 119 -10.17 -8.72 2.35
C THR A 119 -9.58 -7.74 3.36
N ILE A 120 -8.59 -7.00 2.94
CA ILE A 120 -7.87 -6.02 3.76
C ILE A 120 -8.12 -4.64 3.17
N THR A 121 -8.70 -3.74 3.95
CA THR A 121 -8.78 -2.32 3.60
C THR A 121 -7.61 -1.60 4.28
N ALA A 122 -6.85 -0.86 3.50
CA ALA A 122 -5.66 -0.17 3.99
C ALA A 122 -5.49 1.20 3.34
N GLY A 123 -4.84 2.11 4.03
CA GLY A 123 -4.59 3.48 3.58
C GLY A 123 -5.47 4.51 4.26
N VAL A 124 -5.34 5.79 3.89
CA VAL A 124 -6.18 6.88 4.39
C VAL A 124 -7.35 7.14 3.45
N SER A 125 -8.51 7.49 4.01
CA SER A 125 -9.77 7.61 3.27
C SER A 125 -9.82 8.80 2.31
N ALA A 126 -9.04 9.87 2.57
CA ALA A 126 -9.03 11.05 1.74
C ALA A 126 -7.60 11.54 1.44
N ALA A 127 -7.43 12.17 0.27
CA ALA A 127 -6.13 12.73 -0.13
C ALA A 127 -5.64 13.83 0.83
N ASP A 128 -6.55 14.55 1.48
CA ASP A 128 -6.21 15.59 2.46
C ASP A 128 -5.60 14.99 3.73
N ASP A 129 -5.96 13.75 4.08
CA ASP A 129 -5.46 13.03 5.26
C ASP A 129 -4.07 12.40 5.02
N VAL A 130 -3.56 12.42 3.80
CA VAL A 130 -2.19 11.97 3.50
C VAL A 130 -1.20 12.89 4.19
N ASP A 131 -0.23 12.27 4.92
CA ASP A 131 0.82 13.02 5.61
C ASP A 131 1.58 13.94 4.64
N GLU A 132 1.75 15.20 5.03
CA GLU A 132 2.42 16.23 4.22
C GLU A 132 3.84 15.81 3.78
N GLY A 133 4.55 15.04 4.61
CA GLY A 133 5.87 14.52 4.24
C GLY A 133 5.81 13.57 3.03
N LEU A 134 4.75 12.76 2.89
CA LEU A 134 4.55 11.93 1.70
C LEU A 134 4.20 12.79 0.48
N LYS A 135 3.33 13.79 0.63
CA LYS A 135 2.99 14.73 -0.45
C LYS A 135 4.24 15.47 -0.95
N VAL A 136 5.10 15.91 -0.03
CA VAL A 136 6.38 16.56 -0.37
C VAL A 136 7.32 15.58 -1.06
N ALA A 137 7.44 14.34 -0.58
CA ALA A 137 8.29 13.33 -1.22
C ALA A 137 7.85 13.04 -2.66
N ILE A 138 6.54 12.93 -2.91
CA ILE A 138 5.98 12.76 -4.26
C ILE A 138 6.36 13.96 -5.14
N LYS A 139 6.15 15.20 -4.65
CA LYS A 139 6.52 16.41 -5.40
C LYS A 139 8.02 16.47 -5.71
N MET A 140 8.87 16.05 -4.78
CA MET A 140 10.32 15.98 -5.00
C MET A 140 10.70 14.94 -6.06
N LEU A 141 10.05 13.77 -6.07
CA LEU A 141 10.25 12.75 -7.11
C LEU A 141 9.82 13.26 -8.48
N VAL A 142 8.63 13.85 -8.56
CA VAL A 142 8.10 14.45 -9.79
C VAL A 142 9.07 15.51 -10.32
N GLY A 143 9.50 16.45 -9.47
CA GLY A 143 10.45 17.49 -9.87
C GLY A 143 11.79 16.93 -10.34
N HIS A 144 12.30 15.93 -9.63
CA HIS A 144 13.55 15.28 -10.02
C HIS A 144 13.45 14.61 -11.39
N TRP A 145 12.37 13.87 -11.68
CA TRP A 145 12.17 13.23 -12.97
C TRP A 145 11.80 14.21 -14.09
N TYR A 146 11.12 15.28 -13.74
CA TYR A 146 10.80 16.36 -14.68
C TYR A 146 12.07 17.07 -15.17
N ASP A 147 13.01 17.37 -14.27
CA ASP A 147 14.28 18.03 -14.60
C ASP A 147 15.27 17.09 -15.31
N ASN A 148 15.17 15.76 -15.05
CA ASN A 148 16.08 14.75 -15.57
C ASN A 148 15.37 13.80 -16.53
N ARG A 149 14.85 14.32 -17.64
CA ARG A 149 14.09 13.55 -18.65
C ARG A 149 14.95 12.54 -19.41
N GLU A 150 16.26 12.73 -19.45
CA GLU A 150 17.20 11.82 -20.11
C GLU A 150 17.83 10.86 -19.11
N THR A 151 17.64 9.56 -19.36
CA THR A 151 18.14 8.47 -18.51
C THR A 151 19.65 8.22 -18.61
N VAL A 152 20.37 8.99 -19.40
CA VAL A 152 21.79 8.78 -19.67
C VAL A 152 22.58 10.05 -19.39
N VAL A 153 22.88 10.30 -18.12
CA VAL A 153 24.05 11.12 -17.79
C VAL A 153 25.23 10.16 -17.71
N MET A 154 26.22 10.35 -18.58
CA MET A 154 27.42 9.51 -18.65
C MET A 154 28.04 9.33 -17.25
N GLY A 155 28.00 8.10 -16.73
CA GLY A 155 28.74 7.70 -15.54
C GLY A 155 27.96 7.65 -14.22
N MET A 156 26.65 7.92 -14.20
CA MET A 156 25.83 7.78 -13.00
C MET A 156 24.69 6.78 -13.22
N SER A 157 24.50 5.86 -12.27
CA SER A 157 23.36 4.95 -12.27
C SER A 157 22.06 5.72 -12.13
N ALA A 158 21.17 5.58 -13.10
CA ALA A 158 19.98 6.42 -13.32
C ALA A 158 18.82 6.22 -12.31
N ILE A 159 19.02 5.56 -11.16
CA ILE A 159 17.92 5.17 -10.27
C ILE A 159 18.28 5.34 -8.77
N GLU A 160 19.15 6.25 -8.42
CA GLU A 160 19.28 6.57 -6.99
C GLU A 160 18.24 7.62 -6.61
N LEU A 161 17.36 7.26 -5.66
CA LEU A 161 16.50 8.22 -4.99
C LEU A 161 17.34 9.38 -4.47
N PRO A 162 16.97 10.63 -4.72
CA PRO A 162 17.63 11.76 -4.08
C PRO A 162 17.72 11.54 -2.58
N MET A 163 18.89 11.76 -1.98
CA MET A 163 19.11 11.49 -0.55
C MET A 163 18.06 12.16 0.34
N ALA A 164 17.59 13.34 -0.04
CA ALA A 164 16.55 14.06 0.68
C ALA A 164 15.21 13.32 0.65
N VAL A 165 14.84 12.70 -0.48
CA VAL A 165 13.62 11.87 -0.61
C VAL A 165 13.76 10.61 0.22
N SER A 166 14.92 9.92 0.15
CA SER A 166 15.17 8.73 0.96
C SER A 166 15.08 9.00 2.45
N ALA A 167 15.66 10.11 2.92
CA ALA A 167 15.61 10.52 4.32
C ALA A 167 14.17 10.84 4.78
N LEU A 168 13.40 11.52 3.93
CA LEU A 168 12.02 11.86 4.22
C LEU A 168 11.12 10.62 4.28
N LEU A 169 11.34 9.65 3.39
CA LEU A 169 10.57 8.42 3.28
C LEU A 169 10.93 7.37 4.34
N ALA A 170 12.11 7.45 4.96
CA ALA A 170 12.59 6.44 5.91
C ALA A 170 11.60 6.16 7.06
N ARG A 171 10.91 7.20 7.55
CA ARG A 171 9.92 7.09 8.64
C ARG A 171 8.61 6.41 8.23
N TYR A 172 8.34 6.32 6.93
CA TYR A 172 7.08 5.77 6.41
C TYR A 172 7.22 4.33 5.96
N ARG A 173 8.45 3.81 5.85
CA ARG A 173 8.69 2.44 5.43
C ARG A 173 8.22 1.45 6.49
N VAL A 174 7.43 0.48 6.05
CA VAL A 174 7.12 -0.70 6.86
C VAL A 174 8.32 -1.65 6.79
N MET A 175 8.90 -1.98 7.94
CA MET A 175 9.99 -2.95 7.99
C MET A 175 9.45 -4.36 7.74
N LEU A 176 10.05 -5.08 6.78
CA LEU A 176 9.74 -6.45 6.44
C LEU A 176 10.31 -7.42 7.46
#